data_ecfd666c128079e2bad0de204f120b78
#
_entry.id   ecfd666c128079e2bad0de204f120b78
#
_cell.length_a   1.000
_cell.length_b   1.000
_cell.length_c   1.000
_cell.angle_alpha   90.00
_cell.angle_beta   90.00
_cell.angle_gamma   90.00
#
_symmetry.space_group_name_H-M   'P 1'
#
loop_
_entity.id
_entity.type
_entity.pdbx_description
1 polymer ?
#
loop_
_entity_poly.entity_id
_entity_poly.type
_entity_poly.pdbx_seq_one_letter_code
_entity_poly.pdbx_strand_id
1 'polypeptide(L)'
;MNAQSVPVIIALATPSDRDQIYQIRHDVYARELGQHSVNQGASISDPLDKENHYLVAKTGDRVLGFVSITPPSAGRYSIEKYFQRDDIPFDFSDQLYEIRLLTVVDQKRHTLLFLLLGYAAYRWIEAHGGTHACGMGRLLLTDLYQRIGLEPLPLFTTSGELEYQLMHGPISRLSKRATHYAKRLSPSAGKFKWQLPFPFHPPTTCFHGGSFFSAIGTQFEALERKDDVINADVLDAWFPPAPGVIEALSKDLSWLLRTSPPTNCEGLVQTIAEVRGLESHNILPGAGSSDLIFRTFRHWLTRDSKVLILDPTYGEYVHVLENVIGCQVSRLKLDPDSNYDVDLKALQKELISGYDLVVLVNPNSPTGRHISAEKLRGIFRTAPSKTTIWVDETYIDYLSASESLEQFAAESENMIVCKSMSKVCALSGARVAYLCAGPHQLEALRAITPPWVIGLPSQLAAVRALENQEYYQDRYKMTHALRADLSSGLEEFGWKIIPGVANFILCRLPLDGPSATEIIEACRSQDLFLRNPGSMGSETDDRLIRIAVKDAETNAKMLRIIQESQN
;
A
#
# COMPACT_ATOMS: atom_id res chain seq x y z
N MET A 1 -40.81 -5.22 0.38
CA MET A 1 -39.72 -6.15 -0.02
C MET A 1 -38.99 -5.51 -1.19
N ASN A 2 -37.86 -4.85 -0.94
CA ASN A 2 -37.02 -4.32 -2.01
C ASN A 2 -36.37 -5.52 -2.71
N ALA A 3 -36.70 -5.75 -3.97
CA ALA A 3 -36.00 -6.72 -4.81
C ALA A 3 -34.51 -6.33 -4.84
N GLN A 4 -33.67 -7.08 -4.14
CA GLN A 4 -32.22 -6.94 -4.24
C GLN A 4 -31.86 -7.17 -5.71
N SER A 5 -31.39 -6.15 -6.42
CA SER A 5 -30.92 -6.28 -7.80
C SER A 5 -29.74 -7.25 -7.80
N VAL A 6 -29.84 -8.32 -8.60
CA VAL A 6 -28.75 -9.29 -8.75
C VAL A 6 -27.50 -8.54 -9.23
N PRO A 7 -26.36 -8.65 -8.53
CA PRO A 7 -25.17 -7.87 -8.88
C PRO A 7 -24.61 -8.31 -10.24
N VAL A 8 -24.05 -7.35 -10.98
CA VAL A 8 -23.30 -7.63 -12.20
C VAL A 8 -21.97 -8.30 -11.82
N ILE A 9 -21.61 -9.39 -12.49
CA ILE A 9 -20.36 -10.12 -12.30
C ILE A 9 -19.42 -9.78 -13.46
N ILE A 10 -18.16 -9.41 -13.13
CA ILE A 10 -17.07 -9.27 -14.09
C ILE A 10 -16.17 -10.49 -13.96
N ALA A 11 -16.04 -11.27 -15.01
CA ALA A 11 -15.30 -12.53 -15.00
C ALA A 11 -14.67 -12.85 -16.36
N LEU A 12 -13.81 -13.88 -16.39
CA LEU A 12 -13.44 -14.55 -17.64
C LEU A 12 -14.63 -15.30 -18.21
N ALA A 13 -14.80 -15.27 -19.53
CA ALA A 13 -15.85 -15.99 -20.22
C ALA A 13 -15.66 -17.50 -20.10
N THR A 14 -16.71 -18.18 -19.68
CA THR A 14 -16.83 -19.64 -19.76
C THR A 14 -17.16 -20.07 -21.19
N PRO A 15 -17.10 -21.37 -21.55
CA PRO A 15 -17.57 -21.86 -22.86
C PRO A 15 -19.02 -21.44 -23.18
N SER A 16 -19.92 -21.54 -22.20
CA SER A 16 -21.33 -21.11 -22.36
C SER A 16 -21.47 -19.58 -22.55
N ASP A 17 -20.61 -18.77 -21.89
CA ASP A 17 -20.58 -17.34 -22.13
C ASP A 17 -20.09 -17.03 -23.57
N ARG A 18 -19.14 -17.82 -24.11
CA ARG A 18 -18.66 -17.65 -25.50
C ARG A 18 -19.75 -17.89 -26.54
N ASP A 19 -20.61 -18.85 -26.32
CA ASP A 19 -21.77 -19.11 -27.20
C ASP A 19 -22.69 -17.88 -27.23
N GLN A 20 -22.97 -17.28 -26.09
CA GLN A 20 -23.74 -16.05 -26.02
C GLN A 20 -22.99 -14.85 -26.67
N ILE A 21 -21.68 -14.75 -26.50
CA ILE A 21 -20.85 -13.71 -27.14
C ILE A 21 -20.98 -13.78 -28.66
N TYR A 22 -20.92 -14.99 -29.24
CA TYR A 22 -21.03 -15.16 -30.69
C TYR A 22 -22.44 -14.80 -31.22
N GLN A 23 -23.49 -15.05 -30.44
CA GLN A 23 -24.85 -14.58 -30.75
C GLN A 23 -24.94 -13.02 -30.63
N ILE A 24 -24.44 -12.45 -29.56
CA ILE A 24 -24.41 -10.97 -29.38
C ILE A 24 -23.63 -10.32 -30.52
N ARG A 25 -22.51 -10.90 -30.95
CA ARG A 25 -21.73 -10.42 -32.11
C ARG A 25 -22.58 -10.43 -33.38
N HIS A 26 -23.36 -11.47 -33.63
CA HIS A 26 -24.27 -11.50 -34.78
C HIS A 26 -25.35 -10.42 -34.67
N ASP A 27 -25.98 -10.24 -33.51
CA ASP A 27 -27.01 -9.26 -33.32
C ASP A 27 -26.47 -7.84 -33.49
N VAL A 28 -25.31 -7.52 -32.91
CA VAL A 28 -24.71 -6.18 -32.98
C VAL A 28 -24.03 -5.94 -34.33
N TYR A 29 -23.13 -6.82 -34.79
CA TYR A 29 -22.29 -6.52 -35.95
C TYR A 29 -22.92 -6.90 -37.29
N ALA A 30 -23.91 -7.84 -37.34
CA ALA A 30 -24.62 -8.12 -38.56
C ALA A 30 -25.96 -7.38 -38.64
N ARG A 31 -26.80 -7.45 -37.58
CA ARG A 31 -28.15 -6.88 -37.65
C ARG A 31 -28.20 -5.38 -37.39
N GLU A 32 -27.48 -4.87 -36.35
CA GLU A 32 -27.55 -3.46 -36.02
C GLU A 32 -26.58 -2.61 -36.86
N LEU A 33 -25.33 -3.07 -37.04
CA LEU A 33 -24.25 -2.30 -37.63
C LEU A 33 -23.98 -2.62 -39.11
N GLY A 34 -24.57 -3.68 -39.66
CA GLY A 34 -24.41 -4.05 -41.09
C GLY A 34 -22.98 -4.40 -41.52
N GLN A 35 -22.07 -4.71 -40.58
CA GLN A 35 -20.68 -5.04 -40.87
C GLN A 35 -20.47 -6.45 -41.43
N HIS A 36 -21.39 -7.35 -41.13
CA HIS A 36 -21.38 -8.74 -41.58
C HIS A 36 -22.76 -9.12 -42.13
N SER A 37 -22.79 -10.10 -43.02
CA SER A 37 -24.05 -10.65 -43.50
C SER A 37 -24.76 -11.41 -42.39
N VAL A 38 -26.08 -11.23 -42.28
CA VAL A 38 -26.93 -12.03 -41.40
C VAL A 38 -26.88 -13.49 -41.86
N ASN A 39 -26.59 -14.42 -40.94
CA ASN A 39 -26.52 -15.85 -41.24
C ASN A 39 -27.60 -16.65 -40.49
N GLN A 40 -27.90 -17.85 -40.99
CA GLN A 40 -28.95 -18.73 -40.42
C GLN A 40 -28.60 -19.24 -39.02
N GLY A 41 -27.30 -19.38 -38.70
CA GLY A 41 -26.82 -19.82 -37.39
C GLY A 41 -26.89 -18.75 -36.31
N ALA A 42 -27.25 -17.50 -36.64
CA ALA A 42 -27.32 -16.35 -35.73
C ALA A 42 -26.08 -16.21 -34.84
N SER A 43 -24.90 -16.51 -35.38
CA SER A 43 -23.62 -16.56 -34.63
C SER A 43 -22.47 -16.06 -35.50
N ILE A 44 -21.55 -15.28 -34.92
CA ILE A 44 -20.33 -14.81 -35.58
C ILE A 44 -19.10 -15.15 -34.72
N SER A 45 -18.19 -15.93 -35.33
CA SER A 45 -16.86 -16.22 -34.79
C SER A 45 -15.78 -15.86 -35.80
N ASP A 46 -14.51 -15.73 -35.35
CA ASP A 46 -13.37 -15.53 -36.22
C ASP A 46 -12.18 -16.41 -35.82
N PRO A 47 -11.17 -16.56 -36.68
CA PRO A 47 -10.03 -17.45 -36.39
C PRO A 47 -9.22 -17.07 -35.14
N LEU A 48 -9.27 -15.80 -34.68
CA LEU A 48 -8.59 -15.36 -33.47
C LEU A 48 -9.33 -15.74 -32.17
N ASP A 49 -10.58 -16.19 -32.27
CA ASP A 49 -11.38 -16.52 -31.08
C ASP A 49 -10.79 -17.67 -30.24
N LYS A 50 -9.93 -18.51 -30.84
CA LYS A 50 -9.22 -19.59 -30.15
C LYS A 50 -8.12 -19.05 -29.24
N GLU A 51 -7.47 -17.95 -29.65
CA GLU A 51 -6.33 -17.32 -28.96
C GLU A 51 -6.79 -16.20 -28.03
N ASN A 52 -8.00 -15.65 -28.27
CA ASN A 52 -8.48 -14.49 -27.54
C ASN A 52 -9.00 -14.81 -26.16
N HIS A 53 -8.69 -13.92 -25.22
CA HIS A 53 -9.34 -13.88 -23.91
C HIS A 53 -10.57 -12.99 -23.95
N TYR A 54 -11.70 -13.50 -23.46
CA TYR A 54 -12.94 -12.73 -23.35
C TYR A 54 -13.21 -12.41 -21.88
N LEU A 55 -13.40 -11.14 -21.57
CA LEU A 55 -13.91 -10.69 -20.27
C LEU A 55 -15.39 -10.34 -20.44
N VAL A 56 -16.23 -10.81 -19.51
CA VAL A 56 -17.69 -10.62 -19.57
C VAL A 56 -18.20 -9.86 -18.37
N ALA A 57 -19.23 -9.05 -18.62
CA ALA A 57 -20.13 -8.53 -17.60
C ALA A 57 -21.44 -9.31 -17.69
N LYS A 58 -21.85 -10.02 -16.63
CA LYS A 58 -23.04 -10.86 -16.62
C LYS A 58 -23.86 -10.76 -15.35
N THR A 59 -25.14 -11.12 -15.42
CA THR A 59 -26.05 -11.25 -14.28
C THR A 59 -26.65 -12.64 -14.30
N GLY A 60 -26.36 -13.46 -13.29
CA GLY A 60 -26.58 -14.89 -13.37
C GLY A 60 -25.82 -15.46 -14.58
N ASP A 61 -26.52 -16.21 -15.44
CA ASP A 61 -25.96 -16.82 -16.65
C ASP A 61 -26.08 -15.92 -17.91
N ARG A 62 -26.67 -14.72 -17.80
CA ARG A 62 -26.90 -13.83 -18.95
C ARG A 62 -25.74 -12.87 -19.13
N VAL A 63 -25.09 -12.90 -20.30
CA VAL A 63 -24.07 -11.94 -20.72
C VAL A 63 -24.73 -10.60 -21.09
N LEU A 64 -24.25 -9.50 -20.49
CA LEU A 64 -24.70 -8.12 -20.71
C LEU A 64 -23.74 -7.32 -21.59
N GLY A 65 -22.50 -7.78 -21.68
CA GLY A 65 -21.46 -7.18 -22.48
C GLY A 65 -20.15 -7.94 -22.33
N PHE A 66 -19.22 -7.67 -23.23
CA PHE A 66 -17.91 -8.32 -23.24
C PHE A 66 -16.85 -7.44 -23.91
N VAL A 67 -15.59 -7.79 -23.68
CA VAL A 67 -14.43 -7.28 -24.40
C VAL A 67 -13.51 -8.46 -24.73
N SER A 68 -12.92 -8.43 -25.92
CA SER A 68 -11.95 -9.42 -26.39
C SER A 68 -10.54 -8.85 -26.34
N ILE A 69 -9.58 -9.65 -25.89
CA ILE A 69 -8.15 -9.30 -25.80
C ILE A 69 -7.37 -10.34 -26.59
N THR A 70 -6.61 -9.89 -27.58
CA THR A 70 -5.66 -10.72 -28.33
C THR A 70 -4.28 -10.57 -27.70
N PRO A 71 -3.69 -11.63 -27.15
CA PRO A 71 -2.34 -11.59 -26.57
C PRO A 71 -1.26 -11.65 -27.65
N PRO A 72 -0.01 -11.25 -27.38
CA PRO A 72 1.10 -11.36 -28.30
C PRO A 72 1.39 -12.82 -28.73
N SER A 73 1.10 -13.80 -27.87
CA SER A 73 1.24 -15.23 -28.18
C SER A 73 0.36 -15.72 -29.32
N ALA A 74 -0.65 -14.97 -29.71
CA ALA A 74 -1.48 -15.28 -30.89
C ALA A 74 -0.70 -15.15 -32.23
N GLY A 75 0.48 -14.47 -32.21
CA GLY A 75 1.36 -14.27 -33.35
C GLY A 75 0.84 -13.31 -34.41
N ARG A 76 -0.43 -12.91 -34.32
CA ARG A 76 -1.12 -11.97 -35.22
C ARG A 76 -2.22 -11.21 -34.51
N TYR A 77 -2.54 -10.02 -35.02
CA TYR A 77 -3.60 -9.14 -34.52
C TYR A 77 -4.69 -8.92 -35.58
N SER A 78 -5.88 -8.50 -35.18
CA SER A 78 -6.95 -8.24 -36.14
C SER A 78 -6.71 -7.00 -37.01
N ILE A 79 -5.91 -6.05 -36.52
CA ILE A 79 -5.50 -4.85 -37.27
C ILE A 79 -4.72 -5.19 -38.55
N GLU A 80 -4.01 -6.34 -38.56
CA GLU A 80 -3.26 -6.82 -39.71
C GLU A 80 -4.16 -7.30 -40.89
N LYS A 81 -5.48 -7.32 -40.69
CA LYS A 81 -6.45 -7.50 -41.80
C LYS A 81 -6.56 -6.24 -42.67
N TYR A 82 -6.19 -5.10 -42.14
CA TYR A 82 -6.40 -3.78 -42.74
C TYR A 82 -5.10 -3.05 -43.06
N PHE A 83 -4.03 -3.29 -42.29
CA PHE A 83 -2.75 -2.59 -42.39
C PHE A 83 -1.59 -3.58 -42.46
N GLN A 84 -0.56 -3.27 -43.24
CA GLN A 84 0.70 -4.03 -43.17
C GLN A 84 1.48 -3.60 -41.91
N ARG A 85 2.26 -4.51 -41.32
CA ARG A 85 3.04 -4.20 -40.11
C ARG A 85 3.99 -3.02 -40.30
N ASP A 86 4.61 -2.93 -41.49
CA ASP A 86 5.57 -1.89 -41.84
C ASP A 86 4.94 -0.48 -41.92
N ASP A 87 3.63 -0.39 -42.10
CA ASP A 87 2.88 0.88 -42.14
C ASP A 87 2.43 1.34 -40.72
N ILE A 88 2.57 0.48 -39.73
CA ILE A 88 2.10 0.76 -38.36
C ILE A 88 3.22 1.37 -37.53
N PRO A 89 3.05 2.59 -36.95
CA PRO A 89 4.13 3.33 -36.28
C PRO A 89 4.34 2.91 -34.81
N PHE A 90 4.31 1.61 -34.51
CA PHE A 90 4.68 1.05 -33.22
C PHE A 90 5.20 -0.39 -33.35
N ASP A 91 6.00 -0.83 -32.36
CA ASP A 91 6.61 -2.14 -32.37
C ASP A 91 5.63 -3.26 -31.98
N PHE A 92 5.70 -4.39 -32.69
CA PHE A 92 4.98 -5.62 -32.37
C PHE A 92 5.80 -6.46 -31.38
N SER A 93 5.88 -5.97 -30.14
CA SER A 93 6.60 -6.63 -29.06
C SER A 93 5.75 -7.73 -28.40
N ASP A 94 6.42 -8.57 -27.60
CA ASP A 94 5.78 -9.58 -26.74
C ASP A 94 4.97 -8.97 -25.56
N GLN A 95 4.93 -7.65 -25.46
CA GLN A 95 4.18 -6.89 -24.46
C GLN A 95 3.07 -6.02 -25.07
N LEU A 96 2.81 -6.16 -26.39
CA LEU A 96 1.70 -5.52 -27.08
C LEU A 96 0.46 -6.40 -27.01
N TYR A 97 -0.68 -5.83 -26.62
CA TYR A 97 -1.99 -6.50 -26.61
C TYR A 97 -2.98 -5.74 -27.50
N GLU A 98 -3.88 -6.46 -28.17
CA GLU A 98 -4.98 -5.83 -28.93
C GLU A 98 -6.30 -5.93 -28.16
N ILE A 99 -6.95 -4.78 -27.94
CA ILE A 99 -8.30 -4.71 -27.37
C ILE A 99 -9.32 -4.66 -28.50
N ARG A 100 -10.24 -5.62 -28.51
CA ARG A 100 -11.22 -5.80 -29.58
C ARG A 100 -12.64 -5.92 -29.04
N LEU A 101 -13.60 -5.61 -29.91
CA LEU A 101 -15.01 -5.97 -29.72
C LEU A 101 -15.60 -5.58 -28.37
N LEU A 102 -15.22 -4.40 -27.83
CA LEU A 102 -15.83 -3.89 -26.61
C LEU A 102 -17.31 -3.60 -26.86
N THR A 103 -18.18 -4.51 -26.44
CA THR A 103 -19.59 -4.54 -26.78
C THR A 103 -20.46 -4.62 -25.52
N VAL A 104 -21.52 -3.80 -25.47
CA VAL A 104 -22.55 -3.83 -24.43
C VAL A 104 -23.90 -3.96 -25.14
N VAL A 105 -24.77 -4.89 -24.66
CA VAL A 105 -26.10 -5.07 -25.22
C VAL A 105 -26.93 -3.80 -25.12
N ASP A 106 -27.81 -3.53 -26.08
CA ASP A 106 -28.53 -2.27 -26.26
C ASP A 106 -29.20 -1.75 -24.97
N GLN A 107 -29.91 -2.61 -24.26
CA GLN A 107 -30.59 -2.28 -23.00
C GLN A 107 -29.66 -1.74 -21.89
N LYS A 108 -28.32 -1.87 -22.03
CA LYS A 108 -27.30 -1.50 -21.03
C LYS A 108 -26.27 -0.50 -21.55
N ARG A 109 -26.38 0.00 -22.79
CA ARG A 109 -25.38 0.91 -23.41
C ARG A 109 -25.21 2.24 -22.68
N HIS A 110 -26.23 2.70 -22.00
CA HIS A 110 -26.18 3.95 -21.21
C HIS A 110 -25.72 3.76 -19.75
N THR A 111 -25.18 2.59 -19.43
CA THR A 111 -24.69 2.25 -18.09
C THR A 111 -23.16 2.36 -18.01
N LEU A 112 -22.63 2.27 -16.81
CA LEU A 112 -21.17 2.26 -16.57
C LEU A 112 -20.48 0.95 -17.05
N LEU A 113 -21.23 -0.02 -17.64
CA LEU A 113 -20.69 -1.31 -18.06
C LEU A 113 -19.57 -1.19 -19.11
N PHE A 114 -19.70 -0.26 -20.05
CA PHE A 114 -18.66 0.00 -21.04
C PHE A 114 -17.32 0.39 -20.38
N LEU A 115 -17.37 1.34 -19.43
CA LEU A 115 -16.17 1.77 -18.70
C LEU A 115 -15.62 0.64 -17.82
N LEU A 116 -16.49 -0.17 -17.22
CA LEU A 116 -16.09 -1.28 -16.36
C LEU A 116 -15.40 -2.41 -17.15
N LEU A 117 -15.90 -2.73 -18.35
CA LEU A 117 -15.27 -3.70 -19.25
C LEU A 117 -13.95 -3.17 -19.82
N GLY A 118 -13.89 -1.91 -20.19
CA GLY A 118 -12.65 -1.26 -20.61
C GLY A 118 -11.59 -1.26 -19.49
N TYR A 119 -12.03 -0.97 -18.27
CA TYR A 119 -11.18 -1.08 -17.09
C TYR A 119 -10.69 -2.51 -16.84
N ALA A 120 -11.58 -3.50 -16.99
CA ALA A 120 -11.22 -4.91 -16.85
C ALA A 120 -10.18 -5.34 -17.89
N ALA A 121 -10.32 -4.90 -19.14
CA ALA A 121 -9.35 -5.17 -20.20
C ALA A 121 -7.98 -4.57 -19.87
N TYR A 122 -7.95 -3.32 -19.47
CA TYR A 122 -6.73 -2.65 -19.02
C TYR A 122 -6.05 -3.43 -17.88
N ARG A 123 -6.81 -3.79 -16.82
CA ARG A 123 -6.30 -4.56 -15.68
C ARG A 123 -5.80 -5.95 -16.08
N TRP A 124 -6.47 -6.58 -17.04
CA TRP A 124 -6.03 -7.85 -17.60
C TRP A 124 -4.64 -7.72 -18.25
N ILE A 125 -4.48 -6.75 -19.15
CA ILE A 125 -3.23 -6.52 -19.88
C ILE A 125 -2.09 -6.21 -18.90
N GLU A 126 -2.31 -5.29 -17.95
CA GLU A 126 -1.33 -4.93 -16.93
C GLU A 126 -0.92 -6.14 -16.07
N ALA A 127 -1.89 -6.96 -15.63
CA ALA A 127 -1.62 -8.15 -14.81
C ALA A 127 -0.87 -9.26 -15.57
N HIS A 128 -0.86 -9.23 -16.91
CA HIS A 128 -0.14 -10.15 -17.78
C HIS A 128 1.17 -9.55 -18.34
N GLY A 129 1.64 -8.43 -17.78
CA GLY A 129 2.91 -7.81 -18.16
C GLY A 129 2.87 -6.99 -19.47
N GLY A 130 1.68 -6.71 -20.01
CA GLY A 130 1.53 -5.87 -21.18
C GLY A 130 1.90 -4.41 -20.87
N THR A 131 2.69 -3.80 -21.76
CA THR A 131 3.13 -2.40 -21.66
C THR A 131 2.40 -1.47 -22.63
N HIS A 132 1.85 -2.03 -23.70
CA HIS A 132 1.12 -1.29 -24.73
C HIS A 132 -0.17 -1.99 -25.14
N ALA A 133 -1.15 -1.19 -25.54
CA ALA A 133 -2.39 -1.66 -26.12
C ALA A 133 -2.66 -0.98 -27.46
N CYS A 134 -3.20 -1.74 -28.42
CA CYS A 134 -3.71 -1.24 -29.68
C CYS A 134 -5.15 -1.73 -29.91
N GLY A 135 -5.82 -1.21 -30.92
CA GLY A 135 -7.14 -1.67 -31.34
C GLY A 135 -7.79 -0.75 -32.37
N MET A 136 -8.87 -1.20 -32.99
CA MET A 136 -9.66 -0.41 -33.92
C MET A 136 -10.79 0.30 -33.19
N GLY A 137 -10.77 1.62 -33.19
CA GLY A 137 -11.84 2.45 -32.65
C GLY A 137 -12.76 2.99 -33.76
N ARG A 138 -14.07 2.99 -33.54
CA ARG A 138 -15.00 3.69 -34.44
C ARG A 138 -14.70 5.17 -34.46
N LEU A 139 -14.59 5.79 -35.63
CA LEU A 139 -14.21 7.19 -35.81
C LEU A 139 -15.11 8.15 -35.00
N LEU A 140 -16.43 7.90 -34.93
CA LEU A 140 -17.37 8.65 -34.13
C LEU A 140 -17.15 8.58 -32.61
N LEU A 141 -16.34 7.63 -32.12
CA LEU A 141 -16.06 7.40 -30.70
C LEU A 141 -14.60 7.72 -30.32
N THR A 142 -13.84 8.35 -31.20
CA THR A 142 -12.42 8.68 -30.99
C THR A 142 -12.19 9.42 -29.67
N ASP A 143 -13.01 10.43 -29.35
CA ASP A 143 -12.92 11.18 -28.09
C ASP A 143 -13.07 10.27 -26.85
N LEU A 144 -13.92 9.24 -26.93
CA LEU A 144 -14.09 8.30 -25.84
C LEU A 144 -12.84 7.45 -25.63
N TYR A 145 -12.21 6.99 -26.71
CA TYR A 145 -10.97 6.21 -26.63
C TYR A 145 -9.80 7.07 -26.13
N GLN A 146 -9.72 8.33 -26.52
CA GLN A 146 -8.71 9.28 -26.00
C GLN A 146 -8.90 9.52 -24.50
N ARG A 147 -10.14 9.62 -24.02
CA ARG A 147 -10.43 9.76 -22.58
C ARG A 147 -9.96 8.58 -21.75
N ILE A 148 -9.97 7.38 -22.29
CA ILE A 148 -9.45 6.19 -21.59
C ILE A 148 -7.95 5.99 -21.78
N GLY A 149 -7.26 6.78 -22.64
CA GLY A 149 -5.80 6.80 -22.77
C GLY A 149 -5.23 6.23 -24.06
N LEU A 150 -6.07 5.78 -24.99
CA LEU A 150 -5.64 5.39 -26.34
C LEU A 150 -5.57 6.63 -27.24
N GLU A 151 -4.52 6.73 -28.05
CA GLU A 151 -4.35 7.82 -29.02
C GLU A 151 -4.67 7.35 -30.43
N PRO A 152 -5.37 8.17 -31.22
CA PRO A 152 -5.64 7.88 -32.62
C PRO A 152 -4.37 8.02 -33.46
N LEU A 153 -4.11 7.08 -34.33
CA LEU A 153 -3.10 7.13 -35.35
C LEU A 153 -3.72 7.52 -36.71
N PRO A 154 -2.96 8.13 -37.64
CA PRO A 154 -3.49 8.54 -38.95
C PRO A 154 -3.68 7.35 -39.91
N LEU A 155 -4.23 6.24 -39.42
CA LEU A 155 -4.51 5.02 -40.16
C LEU A 155 -6.00 4.68 -40.03
N PHE A 156 -6.70 4.73 -41.17
CA PHE A 156 -8.15 4.59 -41.26
C PHE A 156 -8.53 3.39 -42.14
N THR A 157 -9.65 2.80 -41.85
CA THR A 157 -10.24 1.73 -42.69
C THR A 157 -11.76 1.76 -42.55
N THR A 158 -12.43 1.06 -43.48
CA THR A 158 -13.89 0.88 -43.45
C THR A 158 -14.22 -0.58 -43.26
N SER A 159 -15.32 -0.86 -42.53
CA SER A 159 -15.91 -2.19 -42.42
C SER A 159 -17.43 -2.04 -42.48
N GLY A 160 -18.05 -2.52 -43.58
CA GLY A 160 -19.41 -2.14 -43.93
C GLY A 160 -19.52 -0.63 -44.17
N GLU A 161 -20.51 -0.01 -43.55
CA GLU A 161 -20.72 1.46 -43.64
C GLU A 161 -19.98 2.24 -42.54
N LEU A 162 -19.19 1.58 -41.69
CA LEU A 162 -18.55 2.19 -40.55
C LEU A 162 -17.06 2.46 -40.79
N GLU A 163 -16.64 3.65 -40.39
CA GLU A 163 -15.25 4.08 -40.44
C GLU A 163 -14.56 3.79 -39.08
N TYR A 164 -13.34 3.30 -39.17
CA TYR A 164 -12.49 2.94 -38.04
C TYR A 164 -11.13 3.62 -38.16
N GLN A 165 -10.57 3.94 -37.02
CA GLN A 165 -9.23 4.48 -36.89
C GLN A 165 -8.40 3.57 -35.98
N LEU A 166 -7.12 3.36 -36.31
CA LEU A 166 -6.19 2.64 -35.45
C LEU A 166 -5.88 3.48 -34.20
N MET A 167 -5.99 2.85 -33.06
CA MET A 167 -5.74 3.44 -31.74
C MET A 167 -4.57 2.72 -31.09
N HIS A 168 -3.70 3.44 -30.38
CA HIS A 168 -2.57 2.88 -29.65
C HIS A 168 -2.27 3.70 -28.40
N GLY A 169 -1.71 3.06 -27.36
CA GLY A 169 -1.25 3.77 -26.18
C GLY A 169 -0.53 2.89 -25.16
N PRO A 170 0.39 3.48 -24.37
CA PRO A 170 1.06 2.79 -23.30
C PRO A 170 0.09 2.52 -22.13
N ILE A 171 0.19 1.33 -21.53
CA ILE A 171 -0.61 0.91 -20.38
C ILE A 171 -0.43 1.87 -19.18
N SER A 172 0.75 2.45 -19.00
CA SER A 172 1.01 3.45 -17.96
C SER A 172 0.12 4.71 -18.07
N ARG A 173 -0.26 5.11 -19.29
CA ARG A 173 -1.19 6.23 -19.53
C ARG A 173 -2.63 5.82 -19.23
N LEU A 174 -3.02 4.63 -19.68
CA LEU A 174 -4.32 4.04 -19.36
C LEU A 174 -4.47 3.90 -17.84
N SER A 175 -3.41 3.47 -17.13
CA SER A 175 -3.38 3.35 -15.67
C SER A 175 -3.69 4.66 -14.95
N LYS A 176 -3.01 5.75 -15.30
CA LYS A 176 -3.25 7.07 -14.69
C LYS A 176 -4.70 7.54 -14.87
N ARG A 177 -5.28 7.35 -16.04
CA ARG A 177 -6.67 7.72 -16.32
C ARG A 177 -7.67 6.75 -15.68
N ALA A 178 -7.39 5.45 -15.72
CA ALA A 178 -8.22 4.42 -15.12
C ALA A 178 -8.35 4.58 -13.59
N THR A 179 -7.29 5.00 -12.89
CA THR A 179 -7.33 5.28 -11.45
C THR A 179 -8.34 6.38 -11.11
N HIS A 180 -8.49 7.38 -11.96
CA HIS A 180 -9.51 8.41 -11.78
C HIS A 180 -10.95 7.85 -11.90
N TYR A 181 -11.17 6.91 -12.83
CA TYR A 181 -12.48 6.27 -13.01
C TYR A 181 -12.72 5.13 -12.00
N ALA A 182 -11.68 4.45 -11.54
CA ALA A 182 -11.79 3.36 -10.58
C ALA A 182 -12.47 3.78 -9.27
N LYS A 183 -12.24 5.01 -8.80
CA LYS A 183 -12.96 5.58 -7.64
C LYS A 183 -14.48 5.65 -7.86
N ARG A 184 -14.93 5.91 -9.09
CA ARG A 184 -16.36 5.95 -9.47
C ARG A 184 -16.93 4.56 -9.75
N LEU A 185 -16.06 3.61 -10.11
CA LEU A 185 -16.40 2.23 -10.43
C LEU A 185 -16.19 1.29 -9.24
N SER A 186 -15.80 1.81 -8.07
CA SER A 186 -15.47 1.00 -6.90
C SER A 186 -16.58 0.00 -6.55
N PRO A 187 -16.23 -1.27 -6.26
CA PRO A 187 -17.18 -2.30 -5.83
C PRO A 187 -17.92 -1.99 -4.52
N SER A 188 -17.41 -1.06 -3.71
CA SER A 188 -18.02 -0.64 -2.44
C SER A 188 -19.49 -0.18 -2.52
N ALA A 189 -20.00 0.01 -3.73
CA ALA A 189 -21.40 0.35 -3.95
C ALA A 189 -22.34 -0.87 -4.12
N GLY A 190 -21.90 -2.11 -3.91
CA GLY A 190 -22.71 -3.32 -4.07
C GLY A 190 -23.23 -3.59 -5.50
N LYS A 191 -22.75 -2.80 -6.48
CA LYS A 191 -23.28 -2.79 -7.86
C LYS A 191 -22.73 -3.89 -8.74
N PHE A 192 -21.54 -4.42 -8.43
CA PHE A 192 -20.94 -5.53 -9.18
C PHE A 192 -19.98 -6.37 -8.31
N LYS A 193 -19.68 -7.59 -8.79
CA LYS A 193 -18.71 -8.52 -8.21
C LYS A 193 -17.54 -8.69 -9.17
N TRP A 194 -16.31 -8.51 -8.67
CA TRP A 194 -15.09 -8.73 -9.42
C TRP A 194 -14.61 -10.17 -9.20
N GLN A 195 -14.63 -10.99 -10.26
CA GLN A 195 -14.23 -12.41 -10.25
C GLN A 195 -13.06 -12.69 -11.21
N LEU A 196 -12.24 -11.69 -11.49
CA LEU A 196 -10.99 -11.91 -12.21
C LEU A 196 -9.89 -12.36 -11.24
N PRO A 197 -8.87 -13.13 -11.71
CA PRO A 197 -7.83 -13.72 -10.83
C PRO A 197 -6.79 -12.71 -10.30
N PHE A 198 -7.03 -11.44 -10.45
CA PHE A 198 -6.23 -10.33 -9.93
C PHE A 198 -7.13 -9.26 -9.29
N PRO A 199 -6.59 -8.42 -8.39
CA PRO A 199 -7.40 -7.43 -7.68
C PRO A 199 -7.96 -6.36 -8.62
N PHE A 200 -9.12 -5.78 -8.22
CA PHE A 200 -9.74 -4.67 -8.96
C PHE A 200 -8.79 -3.49 -9.10
N HIS A 201 -8.20 -3.03 -8.01
CA HIS A 201 -7.15 -2.01 -8.06
C HIS A 201 -5.80 -2.65 -8.39
N PRO A 202 -4.93 -1.98 -9.19
CA PRO A 202 -3.57 -2.45 -9.36
C PRO A 202 -2.88 -2.55 -8.00
N PRO A 203 -1.99 -3.54 -7.80
CA PRO A 203 -1.17 -3.59 -6.60
C PRO A 203 -0.39 -2.27 -6.48
N THR A 204 -0.63 -1.54 -5.41
CA THR A 204 0.18 -0.38 -5.07
C THR A 204 1.24 -0.82 -4.08
N THR A 205 2.47 -0.36 -4.27
CA THR A 205 3.52 -0.55 -3.28
C THR A 205 3.41 0.52 -2.21
N CYS A 206 3.48 0.12 -0.94
CA CYS A 206 3.66 1.08 0.13
C CYS A 206 5.12 1.53 0.14
N PHE A 207 5.37 2.81 -0.09
CA PHE A 207 6.72 3.33 0.04
C PHE A 207 7.08 3.54 1.51
N HIS A 208 7.95 2.68 2.05
CA HIS A 208 8.40 2.71 3.45
C HIS A 208 9.69 3.52 3.66
N GLY A 209 10.31 4.04 2.61
CA GLY A 209 11.68 4.53 2.61
C GLY A 209 12.62 3.47 2.05
N GLY A 210 13.92 3.62 2.32
CA GLY A 210 14.93 2.67 1.80
C GLY A 210 15.45 3.05 0.42
N SER A 211 15.16 4.25 -0.05
CA SER A 211 15.71 4.76 -1.32
C SER A 211 17.23 4.83 -1.33
N PHE A 212 17.87 4.87 -0.14
CA PHE A 212 19.33 4.82 0.02
C PHE A 212 19.96 3.55 -0.55
N PHE A 213 19.22 2.44 -0.68
CA PHE A 213 19.71 1.25 -1.35
C PHE A 213 20.02 1.48 -2.83
N SER A 214 19.46 2.53 -3.46
CA SER A 214 19.87 2.92 -4.82
C SER A 214 21.34 3.36 -4.91
N ALA A 215 21.91 3.88 -3.81
CA ALA A 215 23.31 4.28 -3.73
C ALA A 215 24.26 3.16 -3.29
N ILE A 216 23.74 2.14 -2.59
CA ILE A 216 24.52 0.97 -2.10
C ILE A 216 24.43 -0.20 -3.07
N GLY A 217 23.38 -0.23 -3.91
CA GLY A 217 23.04 -1.36 -4.77
C GLY A 217 22.06 -2.34 -4.11
N THR A 218 20.96 -2.63 -4.81
CA THR A 218 19.91 -3.54 -4.30
C THR A 218 20.36 -5.02 -4.26
N GLN A 219 21.42 -5.36 -4.98
CA GLN A 219 22.09 -6.68 -4.93
C GLN A 219 23.33 -6.66 -4.02
N PHE A 220 23.48 -5.61 -3.22
CA PHE A 220 24.57 -5.41 -2.25
C PHE A 220 25.97 -5.28 -2.92
N GLU A 221 26.01 -4.85 -4.18
CA GLU A 221 27.22 -4.76 -5.00
C GLU A 221 28.18 -3.65 -4.57
N ALA A 222 27.71 -2.66 -3.80
CA ALA A 222 28.50 -1.56 -3.25
C ALA A 222 28.28 -1.39 -1.73
N LEU A 223 28.24 -2.53 -1.01
CA LEU A 223 27.97 -2.55 0.44
C LEU A 223 29.03 -1.78 1.27
N GLU A 224 30.24 -1.63 0.75
CA GLU A 224 31.31 -0.82 1.35
C GLU A 224 30.91 0.66 1.50
N ARG A 225 29.97 1.16 0.69
CA ARG A 225 29.46 2.54 0.77
C ARG A 225 28.46 2.78 1.90
N LYS A 226 28.08 1.73 2.65
CA LYS A 226 27.04 1.82 3.69
C LYS A 226 27.32 2.87 4.76
N ASP A 227 28.60 3.19 5.02
CA ASP A 227 29.02 4.15 6.02
C ASP A 227 29.15 5.58 5.44
N ASP A 228 29.19 5.73 4.12
CA ASP A 228 29.24 7.03 3.41
C ASP A 228 27.84 7.59 3.17
N VAL A 229 26.84 6.70 2.96
CA VAL A 229 25.46 7.05 2.66
C VAL A 229 24.68 7.32 3.93
N ILE A 230 24.08 8.51 4.04
CA ILE A 230 23.27 8.89 5.20
C ILE A 230 21.80 8.54 4.96
N ASN A 231 21.35 7.45 5.60
CA ASN A 231 19.96 7.05 5.64
C ASN A 231 19.22 7.78 6.76
N ALA A 232 18.55 8.89 6.43
CA ALA A 232 17.67 9.65 7.34
C ALA A 232 16.19 9.62 6.89
N ASP A 233 15.83 8.85 5.85
CA ASP A 233 14.48 8.62 5.39
C ASP A 233 13.77 7.48 6.14
N VAL A 234 14.52 6.41 6.49
CA VAL A 234 14.07 5.33 7.36
C VAL A 234 14.49 5.61 8.80
N LEU A 235 13.59 5.37 9.74
CA LEU A 235 13.78 5.73 11.16
C LEU A 235 14.57 4.65 11.92
N ASP A 236 15.64 4.12 11.32
CA ASP A 236 16.52 3.17 11.98
C ASP A 236 17.30 3.86 13.11
N ALA A 237 17.52 3.12 14.20
CA ALA A 237 18.29 3.62 15.33
C ALA A 237 19.69 4.05 14.89
N TRP A 238 20.18 5.15 15.45
CA TRP A 238 21.54 5.65 15.19
C TRP A 238 22.63 4.83 15.91
N PHE A 239 22.23 4.09 16.95
CA PHE A 239 23.11 3.25 17.77
C PHE A 239 23.02 1.80 17.29
N PRO A 240 24.09 0.99 17.50
CA PRO A 240 24.09 -0.44 17.21
C PRO A 240 23.23 -1.21 18.22
N PRO A 241 22.86 -2.48 17.93
CA PRO A 241 22.33 -3.39 18.95
C PRO A 241 23.28 -3.49 20.16
N ALA A 242 22.74 -3.81 21.33
CA ALA A 242 23.56 -3.99 22.55
C ALA A 242 24.71 -4.99 22.30
N PRO A 243 25.90 -4.78 22.91
CA PRO A 243 27.07 -5.64 22.68
C PRO A 243 26.77 -7.15 22.83
N GLY A 244 25.99 -7.53 23.83
CA GLY A 244 25.58 -8.92 24.06
C GLY A 244 24.77 -9.54 22.93
N VAL A 245 24.06 -8.73 22.13
CA VAL A 245 23.36 -9.20 20.92
C VAL A 245 24.38 -9.59 19.86
N ILE A 246 25.33 -8.71 19.58
CA ILE A 246 26.35 -8.93 18.54
C ILE A 246 27.25 -10.11 18.91
N GLU A 247 27.66 -10.19 20.18
CA GLU A 247 28.48 -11.30 20.69
C GLU A 247 27.78 -12.66 20.52
N ALA A 248 26.51 -12.76 20.95
CA ALA A 248 25.73 -13.98 20.84
C ALA A 248 25.53 -14.42 19.38
N LEU A 249 25.21 -13.47 18.49
CA LEU A 249 25.05 -13.77 17.06
C LEU A 249 26.36 -14.21 16.43
N SER A 250 27.47 -13.51 16.69
CA SER A 250 28.76 -13.78 16.07
C SER A 250 29.31 -15.15 16.50
N LYS A 251 29.12 -15.54 17.78
CA LYS A 251 29.60 -16.79 18.34
C LYS A 251 29.01 -18.02 17.64
N ASP A 252 27.72 -18.01 17.38
CA ASP A 252 26.98 -19.18 16.92
C ASP A 252 26.35 -19.02 15.53
N LEU A 253 26.75 -18.00 14.73
CA LEU A 253 26.11 -17.60 13.48
C LEU A 253 25.89 -18.75 12.50
N SER A 254 26.92 -19.59 12.29
CA SER A 254 26.82 -20.73 11.37
C SER A 254 25.74 -21.74 11.80
N TRP A 255 25.62 -22.01 13.11
CA TRP A 255 24.59 -22.88 13.63
C TRP A 255 23.22 -22.25 13.57
N LEU A 256 23.10 -20.98 13.93
CA LEU A 256 21.84 -20.23 13.90
C LEU A 256 21.23 -20.17 12.51
N LEU A 257 22.07 -20.04 11.46
CA LEU A 257 21.59 -19.97 10.08
C LEU A 257 21.11 -21.31 9.52
N ARG A 258 21.66 -22.44 9.98
CA ARG A 258 21.31 -23.78 9.47
C ARG A 258 20.28 -24.54 10.30
N THR A 259 19.81 -23.95 11.42
CA THR A 259 18.94 -24.63 12.38
C THR A 259 17.56 -23.96 12.41
N SER A 260 16.49 -24.75 12.36
CA SER A 260 15.13 -24.25 12.50
C SER A 260 14.88 -23.69 13.90
N PRO A 261 14.14 -22.60 14.05
CA PRO A 261 13.86 -22.00 15.35
C PRO A 261 12.82 -22.79 16.16
N PRO A 262 12.65 -22.49 17.47
CA PRO A 262 11.48 -22.89 18.24
C PRO A 262 10.18 -22.50 17.51
N THR A 263 9.21 -23.44 17.45
CA THR A 263 8.06 -23.33 16.53
C THR A 263 7.20 -22.08 16.76
N ASN A 264 6.91 -21.77 18.03
CA ASN A 264 6.05 -20.65 18.41
C ASN A 264 6.84 -19.51 19.08
N CYS A 265 8.15 -19.45 18.90
CA CYS A 265 9.05 -18.47 19.52
C CYS A 265 8.99 -18.48 21.06
N GLU A 266 8.84 -19.62 21.69
CA GLU A 266 8.53 -19.81 23.12
C GLU A 266 9.48 -19.01 24.03
N GLY A 267 10.79 -19.11 23.80
CA GLY A 267 11.79 -18.38 24.58
C GLY A 267 11.66 -16.86 24.44
N LEU A 268 11.38 -16.36 23.22
CA LEU A 268 11.16 -14.93 22.99
C LEU A 268 9.89 -14.45 23.68
N VAL A 269 8.78 -15.20 23.56
CA VAL A 269 7.49 -14.88 24.19
C VAL A 269 7.63 -14.82 25.72
N GLN A 270 8.33 -15.80 26.31
CA GLN A 270 8.59 -15.81 27.74
C GLN A 270 9.42 -14.59 28.18
N THR A 271 10.51 -14.28 27.47
CA THR A 271 11.34 -13.10 27.78
C THR A 271 10.57 -11.79 27.68
N ILE A 272 9.71 -11.64 26.65
CA ILE A 272 8.84 -10.45 26.54
C ILE A 272 7.90 -10.37 27.75
N ALA A 273 7.26 -11.49 28.12
CA ALA A 273 6.33 -11.55 29.25
C ALA A 273 7.02 -11.13 30.56
N GLU A 274 8.18 -11.69 30.85
CA GLU A 274 8.96 -11.37 32.06
C GLU A 274 9.36 -9.86 32.09
N VAL A 275 9.90 -9.35 30.97
CA VAL A 275 10.38 -7.97 30.89
C VAL A 275 9.26 -6.93 30.95
N ARG A 276 8.08 -7.26 30.41
CA ARG A 276 6.91 -6.34 30.36
C ARG A 276 5.92 -6.55 31.50
N GLY A 277 6.12 -7.55 32.35
CA GLY A 277 5.20 -7.90 33.43
C GLY A 277 3.85 -8.42 32.93
N LEU A 278 3.89 -9.26 31.91
CA LEU A 278 2.72 -9.83 31.22
C LEU A 278 2.74 -11.36 31.34
N GLU A 279 1.63 -12.00 30.98
CA GLU A 279 1.58 -13.44 30.82
C GLU A 279 1.90 -13.83 29.36
N SER A 280 2.55 -14.97 29.14
CA SER A 280 2.92 -15.45 27.79
C SER A 280 1.71 -15.56 26.83
N HIS A 281 0.52 -15.83 27.36
CA HIS A 281 -0.70 -15.91 26.55
C HIS A 281 -1.23 -14.54 26.07
N ASN A 282 -0.73 -13.43 26.62
CA ASN A 282 -1.04 -12.07 26.15
C ASN A 282 -0.18 -11.64 24.96
N ILE A 283 0.76 -12.46 24.50
CA ILE A 283 1.76 -12.08 23.51
C ILE A 283 1.62 -12.93 22.24
N LEU A 284 1.63 -12.30 21.07
CA LEU A 284 1.69 -12.97 19.77
C LEU A 284 2.86 -12.41 18.94
N PRO A 285 3.92 -13.16 18.69
CA PRO A 285 5.07 -12.71 17.92
C PRO A 285 4.78 -12.66 16.42
N GLY A 286 5.53 -11.82 15.68
CA GLY A 286 5.46 -11.69 14.24
C GLY A 286 6.75 -11.17 13.61
N ALA A 287 6.89 -11.38 12.30
CA ALA A 287 8.06 -11.00 11.51
C ALA A 287 8.09 -9.49 11.18
N GLY A 288 8.06 -8.67 12.23
CA GLY A 288 7.93 -7.21 12.18
C GLY A 288 6.46 -6.76 12.23
N SER A 289 6.25 -5.48 12.53
CA SER A 289 4.89 -4.90 12.62
C SER A 289 4.11 -5.06 11.31
N SER A 290 4.76 -4.96 10.16
CA SER A 290 4.12 -5.15 8.85
C SER A 290 3.46 -6.52 8.70
N ASP A 291 4.14 -7.61 9.12
CA ASP A 291 3.53 -8.95 9.12
C ASP A 291 2.26 -8.99 9.98
N LEU A 292 2.34 -8.44 11.19
CA LEU A 292 1.22 -8.39 12.13
C LEU A 292 0.05 -7.55 11.59
N ILE A 293 0.31 -6.37 11.04
CA ILE A 293 -0.69 -5.47 10.45
C ILE A 293 -1.39 -6.16 9.27
N PHE A 294 -0.63 -6.67 8.29
CA PHE A 294 -1.20 -7.29 7.10
C PHE A 294 -2.01 -8.54 7.42
N ARG A 295 -1.50 -9.40 8.31
CA ARG A 295 -2.15 -10.65 8.70
C ARG A 295 -3.42 -10.39 9.49
N THR A 296 -3.36 -9.52 10.51
CA THR A 296 -4.48 -9.21 11.39
C THR A 296 -5.61 -8.49 10.67
N PHE A 297 -5.28 -7.41 9.96
CA PHE A 297 -6.33 -6.60 9.32
C PHE A 297 -7.02 -7.33 8.18
N ARG A 298 -6.29 -8.14 7.40
CA ARG A 298 -6.92 -8.97 6.36
C ARG A 298 -7.79 -10.10 6.93
N HIS A 299 -7.55 -10.52 8.15
CA HIS A 299 -8.37 -11.51 8.83
C HIS A 299 -9.65 -10.90 9.41
N TRP A 300 -9.59 -9.69 9.96
CA TRP A 300 -10.72 -9.06 10.64
C TRP A 300 -11.59 -8.20 9.76
N LEU A 301 -11.04 -7.57 8.75
CA LEU A 301 -11.69 -6.52 8.00
C LEU A 301 -12.11 -6.97 6.61
N THR A 302 -13.18 -6.34 6.14
CA THR A 302 -13.71 -6.45 4.80
C THR A 302 -13.86 -5.06 4.17
N ARG A 303 -14.30 -4.98 2.93
CA ARG A 303 -14.60 -3.70 2.27
C ARG A 303 -15.73 -2.91 2.93
N ASP A 304 -16.61 -3.60 3.65
CA ASP A 304 -17.74 -2.99 4.35
C ASP A 304 -17.34 -2.46 5.74
N SER A 305 -16.15 -2.83 6.23
CA SER A 305 -15.66 -2.40 7.53
C SER A 305 -15.38 -0.91 7.57
N LYS A 306 -15.80 -0.27 8.66
CA LYS A 306 -15.57 1.15 8.94
C LYS A 306 -14.36 1.30 9.86
N VAL A 307 -13.37 2.06 9.42
CA VAL A 307 -12.11 2.23 10.15
C VAL A 307 -11.82 3.71 10.37
N LEU A 308 -11.38 4.06 11.58
CA LEU A 308 -10.88 5.39 11.90
C LEU A 308 -9.36 5.37 12.02
N ILE A 309 -8.68 6.33 11.40
CA ILE A 309 -7.24 6.57 11.54
C ILE A 309 -6.97 8.05 11.79
N LEU A 310 -5.79 8.39 12.32
CA LEU A 310 -5.28 9.77 12.35
C LEU A 310 -4.85 10.22 10.94
N ASP A 311 -4.83 11.52 10.70
CA ASP A 311 -4.38 12.10 9.44
C ASP A 311 -3.56 13.39 9.69
N PRO A 312 -2.24 13.39 9.50
CA PRO A 312 -1.41 12.31 8.97
C PRO A 312 -1.12 11.19 9.98
N THR A 313 -0.83 9.97 9.45
CA THR A 313 -0.37 8.83 10.23
C THR A 313 0.57 7.93 9.40
N TYR A 314 1.05 6.83 9.98
CA TYR A 314 1.95 5.90 9.31
C TYR A 314 1.32 5.30 8.04
N GLY A 315 1.98 5.53 6.91
CA GLY A 315 1.43 5.26 5.58
C GLY A 315 1.05 3.80 5.30
N GLU A 316 1.62 2.84 6.03
CA GLU A 316 1.28 1.42 5.89
C GLU A 316 -0.17 1.14 6.29
N TYR A 317 -0.69 1.80 7.33
CA TYR A 317 -2.09 1.67 7.72
C TYR A 317 -3.02 2.15 6.60
N VAL A 318 -2.72 3.32 6.03
CA VAL A 318 -3.47 3.84 4.87
C VAL A 318 -3.43 2.84 3.72
N HIS A 319 -2.23 2.33 3.40
CA HIS A 319 -2.05 1.37 2.31
C HIS A 319 -2.86 0.08 2.52
N VAL A 320 -2.75 -0.55 3.68
CA VAL A 320 -3.46 -1.81 3.95
C VAL A 320 -4.96 -1.63 3.95
N LEU A 321 -5.46 -0.57 4.60
CA LEU A 321 -6.88 -0.32 4.76
C LEU A 321 -7.55 0.11 3.45
N GLU A 322 -6.95 1.07 2.71
CA GLU A 322 -7.56 1.64 1.51
C GLU A 322 -7.24 0.85 0.24
N ASN A 323 -5.98 0.40 0.07
CA ASN A 323 -5.53 -0.19 -1.19
C ASN A 323 -5.54 -1.72 -1.19
N VAL A 324 -5.25 -2.38 -0.06
CA VAL A 324 -5.22 -3.85 0.02
C VAL A 324 -6.60 -4.41 0.33
N ILE A 325 -7.29 -3.89 1.35
CA ILE A 325 -8.61 -4.38 1.78
C ILE A 325 -9.73 -3.58 1.13
N GLY A 326 -9.59 -2.26 1.05
CA GLY A 326 -10.59 -1.34 0.50
C GLY A 326 -11.68 -0.97 1.51
N CYS A 327 -11.33 -0.81 2.79
CA CYS A 327 -12.23 -0.42 3.86
C CYS A 327 -12.84 0.98 3.67
N GLN A 328 -13.91 1.27 4.40
CA GLN A 328 -14.44 2.63 4.56
C GLN A 328 -13.62 3.36 5.62
N VAL A 329 -12.62 4.13 5.18
CA VAL A 329 -11.68 4.81 6.08
C VAL A 329 -12.15 6.24 6.36
N SER A 330 -12.37 6.54 7.64
CA SER A 330 -12.55 7.89 8.17
C SER A 330 -11.22 8.40 8.74
N ARG A 331 -10.97 9.70 8.61
CA ARG A 331 -9.70 10.31 9.01
C ARG A 331 -9.95 11.42 10.04
N LEU A 332 -9.38 11.27 11.23
CA LEU A 332 -9.33 12.33 12.23
C LEU A 332 -8.16 13.26 11.88
N LYS A 333 -8.47 14.40 11.29
CA LYS A 333 -7.47 15.38 10.86
C LYS A 333 -6.76 16.01 12.05
N LEU A 334 -5.44 16.04 11.98
CA LEU A 334 -4.57 16.71 12.94
C LEU A 334 -4.22 18.10 12.41
N ASP A 335 -4.50 19.12 13.19
CA ASP A 335 -4.29 20.51 12.82
C ASP A 335 -2.81 20.90 12.87
N PRO A 336 -2.18 21.33 11.74
CA PRO A 336 -0.81 21.82 11.71
C PRO A 336 -0.56 23.04 12.60
N ASP A 337 -1.57 23.89 12.80
CA ASP A 337 -1.45 25.08 13.66
C ASP A 337 -1.40 24.73 15.14
N SER A 338 -1.98 23.58 15.51
CA SER A 338 -1.87 22.97 16.83
C SER A 338 -0.68 22.00 16.94
N ASN A 339 0.33 22.09 16.07
CA ASN A 339 1.47 21.18 15.99
C ASN A 339 1.07 19.71 15.88
N TYR A 340 -0.04 19.42 15.18
CA TYR A 340 -0.59 18.08 15.00
C TYR A 340 -0.96 17.36 16.30
N ASP A 341 -1.31 18.09 17.36
CA ASP A 341 -1.87 17.49 18.56
C ASP A 341 -3.23 16.87 18.29
N VAL A 342 -3.49 15.73 18.93
CA VAL A 342 -4.80 15.06 18.80
C VAL A 342 -5.81 15.78 19.70
N ASP A 343 -6.90 16.28 19.12
CA ASP A 343 -8.06 16.73 19.89
C ASP A 343 -8.74 15.53 20.55
N LEU A 344 -8.54 15.41 21.86
CA LEU A 344 -9.04 14.28 22.65
C LEU A 344 -10.58 14.25 22.73
N LYS A 345 -11.24 15.41 22.64
CA LYS A 345 -12.71 15.47 22.62
C LYS A 345 -13.25 14.97 21.28
N ALA A 346 -12.59 15.38 20.18
CA ALA A 346 -12.92 14.88 18.85
C ALA A 346 -12.67 13.37 18.75
N LEU A 347 -11.53 12.87 19.25
CA LEU A 347 -11.22 11.44 19.30
C LEU A 347 -12.27 10.66 20.09
N GLN A 348 -12.67 11.13 21.28
CA GLN A 348 -13.68 10.50 22.11
C GLN A 348 -15.05 10.46 21.42
N LYS A 349 -15.42 11.55 20.74
CA LYS A 349 -16.67 11.62 19.95
C LYS A 349 -16.65 10.62 18.80
N GLU A 350 -15.54 10.49 18.09
CA GLU A 350 -15.40 9.53 17.00
C GLU A 350 -15.44 8.08 17.50
N LEU A 351 -14.80 7.76 18.63
CA LEU A 351 -14.80 6.41 19.20
C LEU A 351 -16.19 5.82 19.43
N ILE A 352 -17.18 6.66 19.80
CA ILE A 352 -18.55 6.22 20.01
C ILE A 352 -19.40 6.17 18.73
N SER A 353 -18.85 6.59 17.58
CA SER A 353 -19.58 6.68 16.30
C SER A 353 -19.76 5.34 15.57
N GLY A 354 -19.22 4.23 16.11
CA GLY A 354 -19.52 2.87 15.64
C GLY A 354 -18.61 2.38 14.54
N TYR A 355 -17.30 2.53 14.71
CA TYR A 355 -16.27 1.91 13.86
C TYR A 355 -16.06 0.43 14.24
N ASP A 356 -15.63 -0.36 13.25
CA ASP A 356 -15.19 -1.74 13.49
C ASP A 356 -13.76 -1.76 14.04
N LEU A 357 -12.90 -0.82 13.55
CA LEU A 357 -11.52 -0.66 14.01
C LEU A 357 -11.16 0.82 14.15
N VAL A 358 -10.45 1.16 15.21
CA VAL A 358 -9.77 2.46 15.40
C VAL A 358 -8.28 2.22 15.51
N VAL A 359 -7.47 2.86 14.66
CA VAL A 359 -6.02 2.73 14.66
C VAL A 359 -5.39 4.02 15.14
N LEU A 360 -4.58 3.93 16.19
CA LEU A 360 -3.74 5.02 16.70
C LEU A 360 -2.27 4.61 16.66
N VAL A 361 -1.42 5.50 16.21
CA VAL A 361 0.05 5.37 16.32
C VAL A 361 0.48 6.32 17.42
N ASN A 362 1.07 5.80 18.51
CA ASN A 362 1.42 6.60 19.68
C ASN A 362 2.79 6.20 20.26
N PRO A 363 3.82 7.02 20.11
CA PRO A 363 3.91 8.32 19.40
C PRO A 363 3.61 8.23 17.90
N ASN A 364 2.89 9.23 17.36
CA ASN A 364 2.46 9.21 15.97
C ASN A 364 3.61 9.44 14.97
N SER A 365 3.61 8.73 13.88
CA SER A 365 4.48 8.98 12.73
C SER A 365 3.62 9.49 11.56
N PRO A 366 3.93 10.66 10.93
CA PRO A 366 5.24 11.33 10.93
C PRO A 366 5.41 12.45 11.98
N THR A 367 4.42 12.71 12.85
CA THR A 367 4.40 13.94 13.67
C THR A 367 5.29 13.88 14.92
N GLY A 368 5.59 12.67 15.42
CA GLY A 368 6.29 12.48 16.69
C GLY A 368 5.46 12.83 17.92
N ARG A 369 4.20 13.24 17.75
CA ARG A 369 3.30 13.63 18.86
C ARG A 369 2.87 12.43 19.67
N HIS A 370 2.72 12.63 20.98
CA HIS A 370 2.38 11.61 21.95
C HIS A 370 1.15 12.01 22.76
N ILE A 371 0.28 11.05 23.03
CA ILE A 371 -0.85 11.16 23.97
C ILE A 371 -0.50 10.30 25.18
N SER A 372 -0.56 10.87 26.40
CA SER A 372 -0.22 10.10 27.61
C SER A 372 -1.14 8.90 27.81
N ALA A 373 -0.56 7.82 28.33
CA ALA A 373 -1.28 6.57 28.62
C ALA A 373 -2.50 6.81 29.53
N GLU A 374 -2.40 7.71 30.51
CA GLU A 374 -3.51 8.06 31.39
C GLU A 374 -4.72 8.59 30.61
N LYS A 375 -4.50 9.56 29.71
CA LYS A 375 -5.55 10.14 28.87
C LYS A 375 -6.16 9.10 27.94
N LEU A 376 -5.34 8.26 27.30
CA LEU A 376 -5.82 7.20 26.42
C LEU A 376 -6.64 6.15 27.17
N ARG A 377 -6.21 5.70 28.35
CA ARG A 377 -6.98 4.78 29.20
C ARG A 377 -8.35 5.37 29.57
N GLY A 378 -8.40 6.67 29.89
CA GLY A 378 -9.66 7.38 30.17
C GLY A 378 -10.63 7.33 28.99
N ILE A 379 -10.14 7.61 27.78
CA ILE A 379 -10.94 7.62 26.55
C ILE A 379 -11.36 6.20 26.15
N PHE A 380 -10.45 5.24 26.17
CA PHE A 380 -10.71 3.87 25.69
C PHE A 380 -11.71 3.11 26.54
N ARG A 381 -11.81 3.41 27.84
CA ARG A 381 -12.88 2.87 28.71
C ARG A 381 -14.28 3.28 28.27
N THR A 382 -14.43 4.34 27.47
CA THR A 382 -15.73 4.80 26.94
C THR A 382 -16.05 4.22 25.55
N ALA A 383 -15.11 3.51 24.94
CA ALA A 383 -15.29 2.92 23.62
C ALA A 383 -16.31 1.76 23.67
N PRO A 384 -17.16 1.61 22.64
CA PRO A 384 -18.07 0.45 22.55
C PRO A 384 -17.26 -0.86 22.45
N SER A 385 -17.70 -1.89 23.16
CA SER A 385 -17.01 -3.21 23.17
C SER A 385 -16.88 -3.87 21.80
N LYS A 386 -17.76 -3.52 20.86
CA LYS A 386 -17.70 -3.98 19.46
C LYS A 386 -16.62 -3.29 18.61
N THR A 387 -16.07 -2.16 19.07
CA THR A 387 -15.02 -1.41 18.34
C THR A 387 -13.67 -1.91 18.79
N THR A 388 -12.90 -2.51 17.90
CA THR A 388 -11.51 -2.89 18.19
C THR A 388 -10.61 -1.65 18.17
N ILE A 389 -9.74 -1.52 19.16
CA ILE A 389 -8.76 -0.45 19.28
C ILE A 389 -7.37 -1.03 19.04
N TRP A 390 -6.69 -0.56 18.01
CA TRP A 390 -5.30 -0.90 17.72
C TRP A 390 -4.41 0.29 18.01
N VAL A 391 -3.44 0.10 18.91
CA VAL A 391 -2.43 1.11 19.23
C VAL A 391 -1.06 0.61 18.81
N ASP A 392 -0.41 1.34 17.89
CA ASP A 392 0.97 1.08 17.48
C ASP A 392 1.92 1.87 18.38
N GLU A 393 2.68 1.16 19.18
CA GLU A 393 3.65 1.71 20.13
C GLU A 393 5.11 1.53 19.69
N THR A 394 5.38 1.55 18.40
CA THR A 394 6.74 1.36 17.84
C THR A 394 7.79 2.29 18.45
N TYR A 395 7.40 3.48 18.93
CA TYR A 395 8.32 4.50 19.45
C TYR A 395 8.17 4.81 20.94
N ILE A 396 7.26 4.14 21.65
CA ILE A 396 6.93 4.53 23.03
C ILE A 396 8.10 4.40 24.00
N ASP A 397 8.99 3.42 23.79
CA ASP A 397 10.12 3.17 24.68
C ASP A 397 11.15 4.34 24.66
N TYR A 398 11.17 5.17 23.60
CA TYR A 398 11.95 6.42 23.60
C TYR A 398 11.46 7.41 24.67
N LEU A 399 10.20 7.36 25.05
CA LEU A 399 9.66 8.21 26.10
C LEU A 399 9.79 7.53 27.46
N SER A 400 9.03 6.46 27.68
CA SER A 400 9.10 5.64 28.90
C SER A 400 8.29 4.36 28.73
N ALA A 401 8.74 3.26 29.32
CA ALA A 401 7.95 2.03 29.40
C ALA A 401 6.64 2.20 30.20
N SER A 402 6.58 3.16 31.13
CA SER A 402 5.36 3.45 31.92
C SER A 402 4.24 4.09 31.09
N GLU A 403 4.56 4.63 29.93
CA GLU A 403 3.59 5.20 28.98
C GLU A 403 3.02 4.13 28.02
N SER A 404 3.47 2.86 28.12
CA SER A 404 2.90 1.76 27.35
C SER A 404 1.52 1.37 27.85
N LEU A 405 0.67 0.99 26.93
CA LEU A 405 -0.68 0.47 27.18
C LEU A 405 -0.74 -1.06 27.19
N GLU A 406 0.40 -1.77 27.18
CA GLU A 406 0.46 -3.23 27.08
C GLU A 406 -0.36 -3.91 28.20
N GLN A 407 -0.15 -3.51 29.47
CA GLN A 407 -0.89 -4.10 30.59
C GLN A 407 -2.40 -3.80 30.50
N PHE A 408 -2.76 -2.58 30.08
CA PHE A 408 -4.16 -2.23 29.87
C PHE A 408 -4.80 -3.03 28.73
N ALA A 409 -4.05 -3.29 27.66
CA ALA A 409 -4.50 -4.12 26.53
C ALA A 409 -4.65 -5.60 26.92
N ALA A 410 -3.74 -6.13 27.76
CA ALA A 410 -3.81 -7.51 28.24
C ALA A 410 -5.10 -7.81 29.03
N GLU A 411 -5.65 -6.80 29.74
CA GLU A 411 -6.87 -6.88 30.52
C GLU A 411 -8.12 -6.39 29.75
N SER A 412 -7.97 -5.85 28.54
CA SER A 412 -9.04 -5.25 27.76
C SER A 412 -9.74 -6.25 26.86
N GLU A 413 -11.05 -6.12 26.69
CA GLU A 413 -11.86 -6.97 25.82
C GLU A 413 -11.69 -6.64 24.32
N ASN A 414 -11.23 -5.43 23.98
CA ASN A 414 -11.25 -4.94 22.59
C ASN A 414 -10.03 -4.08 22.22
N MET A 415 -8.95 -4.17 22.97
CA MET A 415 -7.75 -3.38 22.69
C MET A 415 -6.53 -4.26 22.41
N ILE A 416 -5.74 -3.85 21.43
CA ILE A 416 -4.50 -4.49 21.04
C ILE A 416 -3.41 -3.45 20.91
N VAL A 417 -2.25 -3.76 21.48
CA VAL A 417 -1.02 -2.99 21.32
C VAL A 417 -0.10 -3.74 20.37
N CYS A 418 0.40 -3.03 19.35
CA CYS A 418 1.44 -3.52 18.43
C CYS A 418 2.79 -2.90 18.82
N LYS A 419 3.76 -3.74 19.09
CA LYS A 419 5.13 -3.36 19.46
C LYS A 419 6.12 -3.80 18.40
N SER A 420 7.10 -2.96 18.09
CA SER A 420 8.20 -3.29 17.17
C SER A 420 9.55 -3.12 17.85
N MET A 421 10.43 -4.10 17.72
CA MET A 421 11.80 -4.01 18.22
C MET A 421 12.75 -3.36 17.21
N SER A 422 12.27 -3.03 16.01
CA SER A 422 13.07 -2.49 14.90
C SER A 422 13.77 -1.19 15.29
N LYS A 423 13.03 -0.22 15.86
CA LYS A 423 13.53 1.13 16.09
C LYS A 423 14.11 1.33 17.48
N VAL A 424 13.52 0.66 18.46
CA VAL A 424 13.92 0.80 19.87
C VAL A 424 15.10 -0.09 20.23
N CYS A 425 15.22 -1.27 19.62
CA CYS A 425 16.31 -2.20 19.89
C CYS A 425 17.40 -2.26 18.80
N ALA A 426 17.37 -1.35 17.82
CA ALA A 426 18.27 -1.36 16.66
C ALA A 426 18.21 -2.70 15.87
N LEU A 427 17.03 -3.32 15.77
CA LEU A 427 16.80 -4.62 15.16
C LEU A 427 15.95 -4.53 13.88
N SER A 428 16.06 -3.43 13.12
CA SER A 428 15.27 -3.23 11.90
C SER A 428 15.44 -4.37 10.88
N GLY A 429 16.66 -4.86 10.69
CA GLY A 429 16.97 -5.99 9.81
C GLY A 429 16.54 -7.35 10.36
N ALA A 430 16.38 -7.49 11.67
CA ALA A 430 15.98 -8.75 12.31
C ALA A 430 14.48 -9.04 12.20
N ARG A 431 13.66 -8.03 11.88
CA ARG A 431 12.21 -8.19 11.69
C ARG A 431 11.51 -8.85 12.89
N VAL A 432 11.55 -8.24 14.07
CA VAL A 432 10.88 -8.73 15.27
C VAL A 432 9.85 -7.72 15.77
N ALA A 433 8.64 -8.20 15.97
CA ALA A 433 7.52 -7.45 16.55
C ALA A 433 6.58 -8.40 17.31
N TYR A 434 5.66 -7.84 18.08
CA TYR A 434 4.64 -8.63 18.74
C TYR A 434 3.35 -7.82 18.97
N LEU A 435 2.24 -8.54 19.14
CA LEU A 435 0.98 -7.99 19.66
C LEU A 435 0.86 -8.33 21.13
N CYS A 436 0.32 -7.38 21.89
CA CYS A 436 -0.12 -7.57 23.27
C CYS A 436 -1.62 -7.29 23.38
N ALA A 437 -2.38 -8.28 23.90
CA ALA A 437 -3.83 -8.18 24.06
C ALA A 437 -4.37 -9.25 24.99
N GLY A 438 -5.67 -9.21 25.28
CA GLY A 438 -6.38 -10.31 25.95
C GLY A 438 -6.28 -11.61 25.14
N PRO A 439 -6.17 -12.78 25.79
CA PRO A 439 -5.92 -14.08 25.12
C PRO A 439 -6.94 -14.40 24.02
N HIS A 440 -8.22 -14.09 24.27
CA HIS A 440 -9.32 -14.35 23.34
C HIS A 440 -9.18 -13.57 22.01
N GLN A 441 -8.59 -12.38 22.05
CA GLN A 441 -8.33 -11.58 20.84
C GLN A 441 -7.20 -12.16 20.00
N LEU A 442 -6.24 -12.83 20.65
CA LEU A 442 -5.07 -13.40 19.98
C LEU A 442 -5.30 -14.84 19.48
N GLU A 443 -6.32 -15.54 19.98
CA GLU A 443 -6.55 -16.96 19.66
C GLU A 443 -6.75 -17.20 18.15
N ALA A 444 -7.63 -16.43 17.53
CA ALA A 444 -7.86 -16.53 16.08
C ALA A 444 -6.61 -16.17 15.27
N LEU A 445 -5.82 -15.22 15.75
CA LEU A 445 -4.57 -14.82 15.10
C LEU A 445 -3.47 -15.87 15.26
N ARG A 446 -3.43 -16.57 16.40
CA ARG A 446 -2.51 -17.72 16.59
C ARG A 446 -2.76 -18.81 15.57
N ALA A 447 -4.04 -19.12 15.28
CA ALA A 447 -4.43 -20.15 14.32
C ALA A 447 -3.94 -19.87 12.88
N ILE A 448 -3.77 -18.59 12.51
CA ILE A 448 -3.28 -18.17 11.19
C ILE A 448 -1.81 -17.70 11.21
N THR A 449 -1.13 -17.81 12.36
CA THR A 449 0.30 -17.50 12.46
C THR A 449 1.10 -18.70 11.96
N PRO A 450 1.96 -18.52 10.93
CA PRO A 450 2.76 -19.62 10.44
C PRO A 450 3.77 -20.09 11.50
N PRO A 451 4.09 -21.40 11.56
CA PRO A 451 5.19 -21.86 12.39
C PRO A 451 6.49 -21.19 11.94
N TRP A 452 7.42 -21.00 12.89
CA TRP A 452 8.72 -20.38 12.60
C TRP A 452 8.63 -18.96 12.02
N VAL A 453 7.62 -18.20 12.41
CA VAL A 453 7.35 -16.85 11.90
C VAL A 453 8.55 -15.91 12.05
N ILE A 454 9.39 -16.10 13.07
CA ILE A 454 10.63 -15.35 13.30
C ILE A 454 11.82 -16.32 13.23
N GLY A 455 12.81 -16.00 12.41
CA GLY A 455 14.02 -16.81 12.26
C GLY A 455 14.86 -16.91 13.54
N LEU A 456 15.62 -18.00 13.71
CA LEU A 456 16.39 -18.27 14.93
C LEU A 456 17.39 -17.15 15.28
N PRO A 457 18.18 -16.58 14.33
CA PRO A 457 19.05 -15.46 14.65
C PRO A 457 18.29 -14.25 15.22
N SER A 458 17.10 -13.98 14.66
CA SER A 458 16.26 -12.86 15.08
C SER A 458 15.63 -13.08 16.45
N GLN A 459 15.21 -14.32 16.77
CA GLN A 459 14.73 -14.65 18.12
C GLN A 459 15.83 -14.46 19.16
N LEU A 460 17.04 -14.97 18.90
CA LEU A 460 18.18 -14.81 19.79
C LEU A 460 18.54 -13.32 19.97
N ALA A 461 18.61 -12.57 18.87
CA ALA A 461 18.90 -11.13 18.93
C ALA A 461 17.87 -10.37 19.79
N ALA A 462 16.58 -10.69 19.63
CA ALA A 462 15.51 -10.05 20.38
C ALA A 462 15.55 -10.39 21.88
N VAL A 463 15.79 -11.65 22.24
CA VAL A 463 15.98 -12.08 23.65
C VAL A 463 17.14 -11.33 24.26
N ARG A 464 18.31 -11.32 23.61
CA ARG A 464 19.49 -10.61 24.13
C ARG A 464 19.27 -9.09 24.21
N ALA A 465 18.52 -8.50 23.29
CA ALA A 465 18.18 -7.09 23.38
C ALA A 465 17.29 -6.79 24.61
N LEU A 466 16.27 -7.61 24.87
CA LEU A 466 15.39 -7.47 26.03
C LEU A 466 16.11 -7.62 27.37
N GLU A 467 17.16 -8.44 27.44
CA GLU A 467 18.01 -8.61 28.63
C GLU A 467 18.93 -7.39 28.89
N ASN A 468 19.11 -6.48 27.91
CA ASN A 468 20.03 -5.35 28.00
C ASN A 468 19.28 -3.99 28.06
N GLN A 469 18.24 -3.88 28.88
CA GLN A 469 17.37 -2.68 28.95
C GLN A 469 18.11 -1.40 29.30
N GLU A 470 19.07 -1.44 30.23
CA GLU A 470 19.85 -0.26 30.66
C GLU A 470 20.62 0.37 29.49
N TYR A 471 21.23 -0.46 28.62
CA TYR A 471 21.90 0.01 27.41
C TYR A 471 20.95 0.85 26.55
N TYR A 472 19.75 0.33 26.28
CA TYR A 472 18.79 1.02 25.42
C TYR A 472 18.21 2.27 26.08
N GLN A 473 17.94 2.27 27.37
CA GLN A 473 17.48 3.45 28.10
C GLN A 473 18.49 4.61 28.00
N ASP A 474 19.78 4.31 28.10
CA ASP A 474 20.82 5.33 27.92
C ASP A 474 20.87 5.84 26.48
N ARG A 475 20.68 4.98 25.47
CA ARG A 475 20.56 5.39 24.06
C ARG A 475 19.34 6.27 23.80
N TYR A 476 18.21 6.00 24.46
CA TYR A 476 17.03 6.86 24.35
C TYR A 476 17.28 8.26 24.94
N LYS A 477 17.90 8.35 26.11
CA LYS A 477 18.31 9.66 26.69
C LYS A 477 19.24 10.42 25.75
N MET A 478 20.25 9.77 25.20
CA MET A 478 21.15 10.37 24.21
C MET A 478 20.40 10.82 22.94
N THR A 479 19.43 10.03 22.48
CA THR A 479 18.61 10.38 21.30
C THR A 479 17.86 11.69 21.52
N HIS A 480 17.36 11.95 22.73
CA HIS A 480 16.70 13.23 23.04
C HIS A 480 17.65 14.41 22.97
N ALA A 481 18.89 14.27 23.47
CA ALA A 481 19.91 15.32 23.35
C ALA A 481 20.27 15.58 21.88
N LEU A 482 20.59 14.52 21.13
CA LEU A 482 20.90 14.61 19.70
C LEU A 482 19.75 15.20 18.88
N ARG A 483 18.49 14.91 19.23
CA ARG A 483 17.32 15.50 18.59
C ARG A 483 17.23 17.00 18.89
N ALA A 484 17.49 17.42 20.13
CA ALA A 484 17.46 18.84 20.51
C ALA A 484 18.52 19.63 19.72
N ASP A 485 19.76 19.12 19.65
CA ASP A 485 20.84 19.75 18.91
C ASP A 485 20.53 19.85 17.41
N LEU A 486 20.05 18.76 16.80
CA LEU A 486 19.63 18.75 15.39
C LEU A 486 18.47 19.71 15.14
N SER A 487 17.48 19.78 16.05
CA SER A 487 16.36 20.71 15.96
C SER A 487 16.85 22.17 15.95
N SER A 488 17.74 22.52 16.88
CA SER A 488 18.30 23.88 16.94
C SER A 488 19.02 24.27 15.65
N GLY A 489 19.83 23.36 15.07
CA GLY A 489 20.49 23.62 13.79
C GLY A 489 19.51 23.79 12.61
N LEU A 490 18.40 23.07 12.59
CA LEU A 490 17.37 23.23 11.56
C LEU A 490 16.57 24.54 11.75
N GLU A 491 16.34 24.97 13.00
CA GLU A 491 15.68 26.24 13.31
C GLU A 491 16.52 27.45 12.84
N GLU A 492 17.85 27.35 12.83
CA GLU A 492 18.73 28.37 12.25
C GLU A 492 18.48 28.59 10.75
N PHE A 493 17.98 27.60 10.05
CA PHE A 493 17.57 27.70 8.65
C PHE A 493 16.15 28.26 8.46
N GLY A 494 15.49 28.67 9.55
CA GLY A 494 14.11 29.15 9.53
C GLY A 494 13.06 28.05 9.44
N TRP A 495 13.44 26.78 9.64
CA TRP A 495 12.49 25.67 9.62
C TRP A 495 11.71 25.59 10.94
N LYS A 496 10.39 25.45 10.86
CA LYS A 496 9.55 25.22 12.04
C LYS A 496 9.63 23.75 12.44
N ILE A 497 10.11 23.48 13.64
CA ILE A 497 10.18 22.13 14.20
C ILE A 497 8.86 21.77 14.89
N ILE A 498 8.31 20.61 14.56
CA ILE A 498 7.14 20.06 15.24
C ILE A 498 7.64 19.30 16.48
N PRO A 499 7.19 19.67 17.70
CA PRO A 499 7.62 18.99 18.92
C PRO A 499 7.28 17.52 18.90
N GLY A 500 8.26 16.64 19.11
CA GLY A 500 8.07 15.19 19.10
C GLY A 500 8.90 14.48 20.16
N VAL A 501 8.65 13.18 20.39
CA VAL A 501 9.31 12.36 21.42
C VAL A 501 10.06 11.15 20.86
N ALA A 502 9.95 10.88 19.55
CA ALA A 502 10.60 9.75 18.90
C ALA A 502 12.02 10.06 18.40
N ASN A 503 12.65 9.09 17.72
CA ASN A 503 13.98 9.23 17.13
C ASN A 503 13.98 9.95 15.77
N PHE A 504 13.06 10.85 15.56
CA PHE A 504 12.96 11.66 14.34
C PHE A 504 12.37 13.03 14.63
N ILE A 505 12.50 13.92 13.66
CA ILE A 505 11.99 15.28 13.66
C ILE A 505 11.08 15.43 12.44
N LEU A 506 9.91 16.04 12.61
CA LEU A 506 9.10 16.58 11.51
C LEU A 506 9.34 18.08 11.44
N CYS A 507 9.73 18.57 10.27
CA CYS A 507 10.01 19.97 10.01
C CYS A 507 9.03 20.53 8.99
N ARG A 508 8.64 21.80 9.16
CA ARG A 508 7.92 22.58 8.17
C ARG A 508 8.84 23.65 7.60
N LEU A 509 8.98 23.67 6.29
CA LEU A 509 9.80 24.61 5.55
C LEU A 509 9.15 25.99 5.45
N PRO A 510 9.94 27.09 5.33
CA PRO A 510 9.43 28.41 4.99
C PRO A 510 8.64 28.42 3.69
N LEU A 511 7.64 29.32 3.58
CA LEU A 511 6.78 29.40 2.40
C LEU A 511 7.50 29.95 1.15
N ASP A 512 8.49 30.79 1.35
CA ASP A 512 9.26 31.55 0.35
C ASP A 512 10.61 30.92 0.00
N GLY A 513 10.81 29.64 0.34
CA GLY A 513 12.00 28.86 0.01
C GLY A 513 11.74 27.71 -0.95
N PRO A 514 12.77 26.88 -1.25
CA PRO A 514 12.60 25.67 -2.04
C PRO A 514 11.61 24.71 -1.38
N SER A 515 10.94 23.88 -2.20
CA SER A 515 10.01 22.85 -1.75
C SER A 515 10.74 21.69 -1.06
N ALA A 516 9.99 20.84 -0.33
CA ALA A 516 10.57 19.64 0.28
C ALA A 516 11.11 18.68 -0.78
N THR A 517 10.45 18.58 -1.92
CA THR A 517 10.91 17.73 -3.04
C THR A 517 12.26 18.23 -3.58
N GLU A 518 12.41 19.54 -3.83
CA GLU A 518 13.67 20.12 -4.31
C GLU A 518 14.82 19.93 -3.34
N ILE A 519 14.61 20.18 -2.03
CA ILE A 519 15.63 19.95 -0.99
C ILE A 519 16.04 18.48 -0.92
N ILE A 520 15.06 17.57 -0.92
CA ILE A 520 15.33 16.11 -0.84
C ILE A 520 16.13 15.64 -2.05
N GLU A 521 15.81 16.13 -3.26
CA GLU A 521 16.55 15.78 -4.47
C GLU A 521 17.99 16.33 -4.44
N ALA A 522 18.19 17.56 -3.98
CA ALA A 522 19.51 18.15 -3.81
C ALA A 522 20.35 17.40 -2.75
N CYS A 523 19.75 17.07 -1.59
CA CYS A 523 20.40 16.25 -0.57
C CYS A 523 20.78 14.86 -1.07
N ARG A 524 19.92 14.22 -1.88
CA ARG A 524 20.18 12.90 -2.46
C ARG A 524 21.41 12.89 -3.37
N SER A 525 21.67 13.98 -4.09
CA SER A 525 22.87 14.10 -4.92
C SER A 525 24.19 14.10 -4.12
N GLN A 526 24.09 14.32 -2.80
CA GLN A 526 25.18 14.28 -1.82
C GLN A 526 25.07 13.08 -0.86
N ASP A 527 24.42 11.99 -1.30
CA ASP A 527 24.20 10.74 -0.53
C ASP A 527 23.45 10.93 0.80
N LEU A 528 22.68 12.04 0.98
CA LEU A 528 21.77 12.22 2.11
C LEU A 528 20.32 11.95 1.69
N PHE A 529 19.72 10.93 2.30
CA PHE A 529 18.35 10.50 2.02
C PHE A 529 17.40 10.96 3.12
N LEU A 530 16.47 11.84 2.77
CA LEU A 530 15.44 12.41 3.63
C LEU A 530 14.04 11.93 3.21
N ARG A 531 13.03 12.11 4.07
CA ARG A 531 11.66 11.66 3.82
C ARG A 531 10.70 12.82 3.55
N ASN A 532 10.05 12.82 2.38
CA ASN A 532 8.83 13.58 2.17
C ASN A 532 7.63 12.80 2.75
N PRO A 533 6.92 13.30 3.77
CA PRO A 533 5.76 12.63 4.36
C PRO A 533 4.46 12.84 3.58
N GLY A 534 4.49 13.42 2.38
CA GLY A 534 3.31 13.77 1.57
C GLY A 534 2.32 12.63 1.33
N SER A 535 2.79 11.37 1.32
CA SER A 535 1.93 10.19 1.19
C SER A 535 1.31 9.71 2.51
N MET A 536 1.62 10.34 3.66
CA MET A 536 1.17 9.93 4.99
C MET A 536 -0.07 10.68 5.47
N GLY A 537 -0.53 11.68 4.72
CA GLY A 537 -1.72 12.46 5.04
C GLY A 537 -2.47 12.93 3.80
N SER A 538 -3.75 13.23 3.95
CA SER A 538 -4.62 13.67 2.84
C SER A 538 -4.42 15.13 2.46
N GLU A 539 -3.87 15.95 3.36
CA GLU A 539 -3.69 17.40 3.21
C GLU A 539 -2.24 17.83 3.50
N THR A 540 -1.27 16.93 3.33
CA THR A 540 0.15 17.27 3.45
C THR A 540 0.60 18.00 2.19
N ASP A 541 1.12 19.22 2.38
CA ASP A 541 1.74 20.01 1.32
C ASP A 541 3.22 19.62 1.12
N ASP A 542 3.83 20.09 0.03
CA ASP A 542 5.26 19.87 -0.26
C ASP A 542 6.17 20.82 0.54
N ARG A 543 5.85 21.01 1.84
CA ARG A 543 6.60 21.82 2.81
C ARG A 543 7.00 21.05 4.06
N LEU A 544 6.82 19.74 4.07
CA LEU A 544 7.16 18.89 5.20
C LEU A 544 8.32 17.97 4.87
N ILE A 545 9.29 17.89 5.77
CA ILE A 545 10.38 16.91 5.73
C ILE A 545 10.44 16.20 7.07
N ARG A 546 10.53 14.86 7.04
CA ARG A 546 10.81 14.04 8.23
C ARG A 546 12.25 13.57 8.16
N ILE A 547 13.00 13.75 9.26
CA ILE A 547 14.44 13.46 9.36
C ILE A 547 14.67 12.53 10.54
N ALA A 548 15.33 11.39 10.33
CA ALA A 548 15.78 10.52 11.41
C ALA A 548 16.94 11.18 12.17
N VAL A 549 16.90 11.12 13.50
CA VAL A 549 18.00 11.55 14.36
C VAL A 549 19.14 10.55 14.25
N LYS A 550 20.37 11.05 14.06
CA LYS A 550 21.60 10.27 13.98
C LYS A 550 22.55 10.66 15.12
N ASP A 551 23.76 10.09 15.16
CA ASP A 551 24.82 10.53 16.06
C ASP A 551 25.24 11.97 15.77
N ALA A 552 26.03 12.57 16.69
CA ALA A 552 26.38 13.99 16.62
C ALA A 552 27.17 14.35 15.34
N GLU A 553 28.09 13.49 14.90
CA GLU A 553 28.91 13.73 13.71
C GLU A 553 28.03 13.67 12.45
N THR A 554 27.20 12.65 12.33
CA THR A 554 26.27 12.48 11.22
C THR A 554 25.23 13.60 11.17
N ASN A 555 24.67 14.03 12.32
CA ASN A 555 23.76 15.16 12.40
C ASN A 555 24.43 16.46 11.91
N ALA A 556 25.67 16.72 12.31
CA ALA A 556 26.43 17.89 11.83
C ALA A 556 26.71 17.83 10.32
N LYS A 557 26.98 16.64 9.77
CA LYS A 557 27.12 16.42 8.32
C LYS A 557 25.80 16.68 7.60
N MET A 558 24.68 16.18 8.14
CA MET A 558 23.33 16.42 7.56
C MET A 558 23.00 17.91 7.51
N LEU A 559 23.25 18.67 8.59
CA LEU A 559 23.00 20.12 8.62
C LEU A 559 23.79 20.87 7.54
N ARG A 560 25.07 20.53 7.33
CA ARG A 560 25.89 21.13 6.25
C ARG A 560 25.30 20.85 4.87
N ILE A 561 24.96 19.59 4.57
CA ILE A 561 24.37 19.20 3.28
C ILE A 561 23.04 19.92 3.07
N ILE A 562 22.18 19.98 4.09
CA ILE A 562 20.88 20.67 4.01
C ILE A 562 21.09 22.17 3.75
N GLN A 563 22.05 22.82 4.42
CA GLN A 563 22.36 24.22 4.20
C GLN A 563 22.80 24.50 2.76
N GLU A 564 23.68 23.67 2.20
CA GLU A 564 24.13 23.76 0.81
C GLU A 564 22.99 23.52 -0.19
N SER A 565 22.02 22.69 0.17
CA SER A 565 20.87 22.33 -0.68
C SER A 565 19.75 23.38 -0.70
N GLN A 566 19.82 24.43 0.13
CA GLN A 566 18.88 25.56 0.15
C GLN A 566 19.30 26.74 -0.73
N ASN A 567 20.57 26.77 -1.16
CA ASN A 567 21.15 27.78 -2.03
C ASN A 567 21.07 27.34 -3.51
#